data_dcead55f4489499c261a4ff89998c90c
#
_entry.id   dcead55f4489499c261a4ff89998c90c
#
_cell.length_a   1.000
_cell.length_b   1.000
_cell.length_c   1.000
_cell.angle_alpha   90.00
_cell.angle_beta   90.00
_cell.angle_gamma   90.00
#
_symmetry.space_group_name_H-M   'P 1'
#
loop_
_entity.id
_entity.type
_entity.pdbx_description
1 polymer ?
#
loop_
_entity_poly.entity_id
_entity_poly.type
_entity_poly.pdbx_seq_one_letter_code
_entity_poly.pdbx_strand_id
1 'polypeptide(L)'
;MIKLSKSVFLGLVLTLIVGLTGCGNRHKQELNHLLLELADDDQIIDHNDWMTIETFLDAQKNHFKEFYDGDRLDAEAVKTYVADFFEHRRPARTITFIGVGEQAFLRVNFYLERSGSMIAYDAPQGDGSFKAAIVQMLNNLPGGDNRIFVVNSTVSAYPQGAGKFLEDSNIFEATKGIGDPGYTDFGKIFDTILNKTGDNELSILVTDMIYSTRSMSGINPQKVFAEAQGMTNAVFKDAVKKKSMLIVKMRGSYNGAYYPYDSPSRGVAYNGYRPYYIILVGSNKNIARLTVDNNYASFSQFSEMRGYENEYLFETSNIYRPYYSLLLNNPDLRGRFQPERGQDTQITRIENVETDHDSGDIRLALAVDLSKMLIDRNYLMDVRNYQVASDDVVRIKEIRPVSGRDITPAEKKYIGRATHIFILEMKDCKHNQNVSIRLLNRLPGWVAASSSDDDTRIGSGTFATTTFGLKYLLQGIYNSYHKNAAGEPYYFELELKLSK
;
A
#
# COMPACT_ATOMS: atom_id res chain seq x y z
N MET A 1 35.74 -6.17 -14.59
CA MET A 1 34.52 -5.45 -14.98
C MET A 1 34.18 -4.46 -13.89
N ILE A 2 34.39 -3.19 -14.17
CA ILE A 2 34.36 -2.09 -13.18
C ILE A 2 32.91 -1.64 -13.04
N LYS A 3 32.37 -1.70 -11.82
CA LYS A 3 31.07 -1.11 -11.47
C LYS A 3 31.23 0.41 -11.49
N LEU A 4 30.70 1.07 -12.50
CA LEU A 4 30.55 2.53 -12.49
C LEU A 4 29.43 2.90 -11.51
N SER A 5 29.81 3.71 -10.54
CA SER A 5 28.94 4.23 -9.50
C SER A 5 27.93 5.23 -10.08
N LYS A 6 26.71 5.20 -9.54
CA LYS A 6 25.59 6.11 -9.88
C LYS A 6 25.86 7.61 -9.63
N SER A 7 27.02 7.94 -9.09
CA SER A 7 27.44 9.31 -8.75
C SER A 7 27.82 10.19 -9.95
N VAL A 8 27.92 9.65 -11.17
CA VAL A 8 28.36 10.40 -12.35
C VAL A 8 27.19 11.06 -13.11
N PHE A 9 25.95 10.68 -12.82
CA PHE A 9 24.79 11.23 -13.54
C PHE A 9 24.26 12.56 -12.98
N LEU A 10 24.64 12.90 -11.74
CA LEU A 10 24.21 14.15 -11.07
C LEU A 10 25.05 15.38 -11.49
N GLY A 11 26.17 15.18 -12.15
CA GLY A 11 27.12 16.24 -12.51
C GLY A 11 26.84 16.96 -13.85
N LEU A 12 25.89 16.50 -14.66
CA LEU A 12 25.75 17.00 -16.06
C LEU A 12 24.50 17.89 -16.28
N VAL A 13 23.66 18.11 -15.27
CA VAL A 13 22.49 19.01 -15.39
C VAL A 13 22.79 20.45 -14.91
N LEU A 14 23.95 20.69 -14.32
CA LEU A 14 24.28 21.99 -13.69
C LEU A 14 25.02 22.98 -14.58
N THR A 15 25.21 22.74 -15.86
CA THR A 15 25.90 23.71 -16.74
C THR A 15 25.12 23.98 -18.01
N LEU A 16 24.15 24.87 -17.95
CA LEU A 16 23.80 25.87 -18.99
C LEU A 16 22.52 26.60 -18.61
N ILE A 17 22.64 27.73 -17.97
CA ILE A 17 21.81 28.94 -18.23
C ILE A 17 22.42 30.08 -17.36
N VAL A 18 23.24 30.91 -18.02
CA VAL A 18 23.62 32.21 -17.48
C VAL A 18 22.83 33.26 -18.27
N GLY A 19 22.03 34.05 -17.56
CA GLY A 19 21.48 35.27 -18.15
C GLY A 19 20.26 35.84 -17.46
N LEU A 20 20.50 36.81 -16.57
CA LEU A 20 19.75 38.03 -16.27
C LEU A 20 18.57 38.04 -15.27
N THR A 21 18.87 38.62 -14.09
CA THR A 21 18.06 39.50 -13.20
C THR A 21 16.69 39.02 -12.73
N GLY A 22 16.68 38.52 -11.49
CA GLY A 22 15.49 38.12 -10.72
C GLY A 22 15.82 36.99 -9.77
N CYS A 23 17.03 36.95 -9.16
CA CYS A 23 17.61 35.74 -8.59
C CYS A 23 16.89 35.12 -7.39
N GLY A 24 16.10 35.84 -6.59
CA GLY A 24 15.46 35.25 -5.40
C GLY A 24 14.22 34.40 -5.71
N ASN A 25 13.53 34.67 -6.79
CA ASN A 25 12.26 34.01 -7.13
C ASN A 25 12.46 32.71 -7.93
N ARG A 26 13.55 32.63 -8.68
CA ARG A 26 13.83 31.47 -9.54
C ARG A 26 14.21 30.22 -8.75
N HIS A 27 15.11 30.34 -7.79
CA HIS A 27 15.55 29.19 -6.97
C HIS A 27 14.40 28.63 -6.11
N LYS A 28 13.52 29.51 -5.58
CA LYS A 28 12.30 29.07 -4.91
C LYS A 28 11.31 28.38 -5.85
N GLN A 29 11.22 28.81 -7.11
CA GLN A 29 10.41 28.12 -8.11
C GLN A 29 10.98 26.75 -8.46
N GLU A 30 12.31 26.62 -8.57
CA GLU A 30 12.99 25.34 -8.79
C GLU A 30 12.77 24.37 -7.61
N LEU A 31 12.87 24.87 -6.36
CA LEU A 31 12.53 24.08 -5.17
C LEU A 31 11.05 23.64 -5.17
N ASN A 32 10.15 24.57 -5.45
CA ASN A 32 8.72 24.26 -5.50
C ASN A 32 8.37 23.24 -6.59
N HIS A 33 9.07 23.29 -7.73
CA HIS A 33 8.94 22.27 -8.78
C HIS A 33 9.41 20.90 -8.27
N LEU A 34 10.57 20.85 -7.65
CA LEU A 34 11.10 19.64 -7.05
C LEU A 34 10.12 19.05 -6.00
N LEU A 35 9.54 19.88 -5.12
CA LEU A 35 8.57 19.44 -4.13
C LEU A 35 7.33 18.81 -4.77
N LEU A 36 6.87 19.36 -5.90
CA LEU A 36 5.76 18.78 -6.65
C LEU A 36 6.11 17.40 -7.23
N GLU A 37 7.31 17.28 -7.82
CA GLU A 37 7.76 15.98 -8.34
C GLU A 37 7.90 14.92 -7.24
N LEU A 38 8.23 15.33 -6.00
CA LEU A 38 8.49 14.41 -4.90
C LEU A 38 7.21 14.01 -4.14
N ALA A 39 6.25 14.92 -3.95
CA ALA A 39 5.15 14.71 -3.01
C ALA A 39 3.75 15.08 -3.54
N ASP A 40 3.58 15.40 -4.84
CA ASP A 40 2.26 15.77 -5.37
C ASP A 40 1.31 14.58 -5.52
N ASP A 41 1.84 13.38 -5.60
CA ASP A 41 1.10 12.15 -5.82
C ASP A 41 0.50 11.56 -4.52
N ASP A 42 1.30 11.42 -3.47
CA ASP A 42 0.92 10.70 -2.26
C ASP A 42 0.98 11.54 -0.98
N GLN A 43 1.40 12.81 -1.09
CA GLN A 43 1.56 13.74 0.03
C GLN A 43 2.57 13.24 1.07
N ILE A 44 3.56 12.44 0.66
CA ILE A 44 4.62 11.91 1.51
C ILE A 44 5.96 12.43 1.01
N ILE A 45 6.77 12.95 1.93
CA ILE A 45 8.21 13.16 1.76
C ILE A 45 8.91 12.07 2.56
N ASP A 46 9.41 11.05 1.86
CA ASP A 46 10.18 9.97 2.47
C ASP A 46 11.67 10.34 2.64
N HIS A 47 12.48 9.41 3.17
CA HIS A 47 13.91 9.63 3.38
C HIS A 47 14.66 9.95 2.06
N ASN A 48 14.33 9.30 0.95
CA ASN A 48 14.99 9.53 -0.33
C ASN A 48 14.59 10.88 -0.93
N ASP A 49 13.30 11.23 -0.82
CA ASP A 49 12.79 12.54 -1.20
C ASP A 49 13.48 13.64 -0.40
N TRP A 50 13.63 13.42 0.92
CA TRP A 50 14.34 14.34 1.80
C TRP A 50 15.81 14.50 1.42
N MET A 51 16.52 13.42 1.16
CA MET A 51 17.91 13.47 0.69
C MET A 51 18.04 14.24 -0.64
N THR A 52 17.03 14.14 -1.50
CA THR A 52 16.97 14.90 -2.76
C THR A 52 16.77 16.39 -2.49
N ILE A 53 15.89 16.75 -1.55
CA ILE A 53 15.67 18.12 -1.10
C ILE A 53 16.94 18.68 -0.45
N GLU A 54 17.58 17.96 0.46
CA GLU A 54 18.84 18.37 1.11
C GLU A 54 19.94 18.60 0.06
N THR A 55 20.12 17.66 -0.87
CA THR A 55 21.12 17.81 -1.95
C THR A 55 20.85 19.06 -2.80
N PHE A 56 19.60 19.35 -3.11
CA PHE A 56 19.22 20.56 -3.85
C PHE A 56 19.52 21.82 -3.05
N LEU A 57 19.14 21.84 -1.78
CA LEU A 57 19.36 23.00 -0.90
C LEU A 57 20.84 23.24 -0.65
N ASP A 58 21.64 22.18 -0.40
CA ASP A 58 23.10 22.29 -0.21
C ASP A 58 23.80 22.83 -1.46
N ALA A 59 23.41 22.39 -2.65
CA ALA A 59 23.95 22.90 -3.91
C ALA A 59 23.66 24.40 -4.13
N GLN A 60 22.61 24.91 -3.49
CA GLN A 60 22.14 26.29 -3.64
C GLN A 60 22.07 27.04 -2.31
N LYS A 61 22.87 26.65 -1.31
CA LYS A 61 22.86 27.15 0.08
C LYS A 61 22.84 28.67 0.18
N ASN A 62 23.57 29.37 -0.68
CA ASN A 62 23.63 30.83 -0.68
C ASN A 62 22.28 31.51 -1.00
N HIS A 63 21.34 30.79 -1.62
CA HIS A 63 20.02 31.29 -2.01
C HIS A 63 18.91 30.88 -1.01
N PHE A 64 19.22 30.00 -0.05
CA PHE A 64 18.28 29.44 0.94
C PHE A 64 18.80 29.55 2.35
N LYS A 65 19.42 30.68 2.67
CA LYS A 65 20.02 30.93 4.00
C LYS A 65 19.04 30.80 5.15
N GLU A 66 17.76 31.04 4.90
CA GLU A 66 16.67 30.89 5.86
C GLU A 66 16.45 29.44 6.33
N PHE A 67 17.00 28.46 5.61
CA PHE A 67 16.93 27.05 5.98
C PHE A 67 18.20 26.53 6.68
N TYR A 68 19.10 27.41 7.08
CA TYR A 68 20.36 27.00 7.71
C TYR A 68 20.61 27.76 9.03
N ASP A 69 21.02 26.99 10.05
CA ASP A 69 21.64 27.52 11.27
C ASP A 69 23.16 27.31 11.15
N GLY A 70 23.85 28.40 10.79
CA GLY A 70 25.26 28.34 10.41
C GLY A 70 25.49 27.47 9.15
N ASP A 71 26.20 26.36 9.33
CA ASP A 71 26.47 25.40 8.24
C ASP A 71 25.50 24.21 8.22
N ARG A 72 24.66 24.10 9.23
CA ARG A 72 23.73 22.97 9.38
C ARG A 72 22.37 23.33 8.82
N LEU A 73 21.79 22.41 8.01
CA LEU A 73 20.40 22.54 7.56
C LEU A 73 19.43 22.44 8.74
N ASP A 74 18.54 23.41 8.86
CA ASP A 74 17.41 23.40 9.80
C ASP A 74 16.25 22.60 9.18
N ALA A 75 16.18 21.32 9.52
CA ALA A 75 15.17 20.40 9.03
C ALA A 75 13.74 20.87 9.36
N GLU A 76 13.52 21.51 10.51
CA GLU A 76 12.19 21.99 10.88
C GLU A 76 11.77 23.22 10.08
N ALA A 77 12.70 24.13 9.77
CA ALA A 77 12.43 25.25 8.88
C ALA A 77 12.06 24.76 7.46
N VAL A 78 12.78 23.77 6.94
CA VAL A 78 12.47 23.16 5.63
C VAL A 78 11.12 22.44 5.66
N LYS A 79 10.83 21.63 6.68
CA LYS A 79 9.52 20.97 6.84
C LYS A 79 8.37 21.95 6.89
N THR A 80 8.55 23.04 7.64
CA THR A 80 7.54 24.11 7.74
C THR A 80 7.29 24.72 6.36
N TYR A 81 8.34 25.05 5.61
CA TYR A 81 8.21 25.59 4.26
C TYR A 81 7.47 24.65 3.32
N VAL A 82 7.83 23.36 3.35
CA VAL A 82 7.19 22.33 2.53
C VAL A 82 5.71 22.19 2.88
N ALA A 83 5.38 22.12 4.17
CA ALA A 83 4.00 22.04 4.64
C ALA A 83 3.17 23.24 4.20
N ASP A 84 3.68 24.46 4.42
CA ASP A 84 3.03 25.71 4.00
C ASP A 84 2.84 25.79 2.49
N PHE A 85 3.82 25.35 1.71
CA PHE A 85 3.73 25.34 0.26
C PHE A 85 2.56 24.48 -0.23
N PHE A 86 2.35 23.29 0.33
CA PHE A 86 1.27 22.40 -0.05
C PHE A 86 -0.09 22.81 0.54
N GLU A 87 -0.12 23.37 1.74
CA GLU A 87 -1.35 23.88 2.36
C GLU A 87 -1.97 25.05 1.58
N HIS A 88 -1.12 25.95 1.06
CA HIS A 88 -1.57 27.13 0.30
C HIS A 88 -1.93 26.82 -1.19
N ARG A 89 -1.77 25.59 -1.64
CA ARG A 89 -2.20 25.16 -2.98
C ARG A 89 -3.73 24.94 -3.05
N ARG A 90 -4.22 24.84 -4.25
CA ARG A 90 -5.64 24.52 -4.49
C ARG A 90 -5.72 23.26 -5.38
N PRO A 91 -6.25 22.15 -4.85
CA PRO A 91 -6.72 21.97 -3.46
C PRO A 91 -5.54 21.97 -2.45
N ALA A 92 -5.82 22.41 -1.22
CA ALA A 92 -4.86 22.36 -0.12
C ALA A 92 -4.50 20.89 0.22
N ARG A 93 -3.24 20.64 0.58
CA ARG A 93 -2.73 19.30 0.87
C ARG A 93 -1.92 19.29 2.15
N THR A 94 -2.00 18.22 2.91
CA THR A 94 -1.20 18.01 4.11
C THR A 94 -0.08 17.03 3.79
N ILE A 95 1.18 17.46 3.94
CA ILE A 95 2.35 16.62 3.69
C ILE A 95 2.73 15.85 4.95
N THR A 96 3.03 14.57 4.77
CA THR A 96 3.57 13.69 5.79
C THR A 96 5.06 13.45 5.53
N PHE A 97 5.91 13.68 6.53
CA PHE A 97 7.35 13.42 6.48
C PHE A 97 7.65 12.06 7.09
N ILE A 98 8.40 11.21 6.37
CA ILE A 98 8.76 9.86 6.80
C ILE A 98 10.28 9.69 6.75
N GLY A 99 10.89 9.27 7.88
CA GLY A 99 12.35 9.09 7.96
C GLY A 99 13.16 10.39 7.90
N VAL A 100 12.53 11.54 8.17
CA VAL A 100 13.12 12.88 8.08
C VAL A 100 13.29 13.50 9.45
N GLY A 101 14.53 13.85 9.81
CA GLY A 101 14.88 14.45 11.10
C GLY A 101 14.82 13.46 12.27
N GLU A 102 14.82 13.94 13.51
CA GLU A 102 14.67 13.12 14.72
C GLU A 102 13.23 12.63 14.86
N GLN A 103 12.77 11.80 13.95
CA GLN A 103 11.49 11.10 14.16
C GLN A 103 11.69 10.02 15.22
N ALA A 104 10.77 9.99 16.18
CA ALA A 104 10.71 8.88 17.13
C ALA A 104 10.74 7.55 16.38
N PHE A 105 11.58 6.61 16.82
CA PHE A 105 11.67 5.29 16.21
C PHE A 105 10.28 4.68 16.10
N LEU A 106 9.99 4.08 14.94
CA LEU A 106 8.76 3.30 14.79
C LEU A 106 8.90 2.03 15.64
N ARG A 107 8.05 1.90 16.66
CA ARG A 107 7.98 0.67 17.45
C ARG A 107 7.06 -0.32 16.77
N VAL A 108 7.52 -1.57 16.66
CA VAL A 108 6.72 -2.66 16.13
C VAL A 108 6.31 -3.61 17.24
N ASN A 109 5.01 -3.88 17.33
CA ASN A 109 4.43 -4.90 18.17
C ASN A 109 4.11 -6.11 17.27
N PHE A 110 4.86 -7.18 17.40
CA PHE A 110 4.69 -8.40 16.62
C PHE A 110 3.85 -9.40 17.39
N TYR A 111 2.75 -9.84 16.80
CA TYR A 111 1.80 -10.79 17.37
C TYR A 111 1.82 -12.08 16.56
N LEU A 112 2.14 -13.22 17.22
CA LEU A 112 2.04 -14.54 16.59
C LEU A 112 0.82 -15.25 17.19
N GLU A 113 -0.12 -15.65 16.32
CA GLU A 113 -1.17 -16.57 16.74
C GLU A 113 -0.59 -17.95 17.03
N ARG A 114 -0.94 -18.48 18.21
CA ARG A 114 -0.58 -19.82 18.63
C ARG A 114 -1.85 -20.62 18.92
N SER A 115 -2.46 -21.10 17.85
CA SER A 115 -3.58 -22.05 17.88
C SER A 115 -3.11 -23.45 17.49
N GLY A 116 -3.96 -24.44 17.66
CA GLY A 116 -3.69 -25.80 17.24
C GLY A 116 -3.42 -25.92 15.74
N SER A 117 -4.13 -25.15 14.90
CA SER A 117 -3.93 -25.12 13.44
C SER A 117 -2.63 -24.43 13.05
N MET A 118 -2.24 -23.35 13.73
CA MET A 118 -1.01 -22.62 13.41
C MET A 118 0.26 -23.44 13.63
N ILE A 119 0.29 -24.34 14.60
CA ILE A 119 1.46 -25.18 14.92
C ILE A 119 1.91 -25.99 13.70
N ALA A 120 0.98 -26.39 12.84
CA ALA A 120 1.27 -27.21 11.66
C ALA A 120 2.04 -26.47 10.55
N TYR A 121 2.14 -25.14 10.58
CA TYR A 121 2.93 -24.36 9.60
C TYR A 121 4.44 -24.43 9.83
N ASP A 122 4.89 -24.68 11.05
CA ASP A 122 6.33 -24.82 11.38
C ASP A 122 6.66 -26.24 11.84
N ALA A 123 6.02 -27.24 11.24
CA ALA A 123 6.33 -28.65 11.52
C ALA A 123 7.71 -29.05 10.97
N PRO A 124 8.44 -29.97 11.63
CA PRO A 124 9.78 -30.39 11.20
C PRO A 124 9.83 -30.98 9.77
N GLN A 125 8.73 -31.48 9.26
CA GLN A 125 8.60 -32.05 7.90
C GLN A 125 8.21 -30.99 6.86
N GLY A 126 7.94 -29.76 7.28
CA GLY A 126 7.59 -28.65 6.40
C GLY A 126 8.76 -28.14 5.57
N ASP A 127 8.45 -27.27 4.60
CA ASP A 127 9.46 -26.66 3.71
C ASP A 127 10.16 -25.44 4.33
N GLY A 128 9.83 -25.09 5.57
CA GLY A 128 10.40 -23.96 6.31
C GLY A 128 9.98 -22.58 5.82
N SER A 129 9.07 -22.49 4.82
CA SER A 129 8.67 -21.21 4.23
C SER A 129 8.03 -20.26 5.25
N PHE A 130 7.19 -20.79 6.14
CA PHE A 130 6.56 -20.00 7.20
C PHE A 130 7.61 -19.40 8.16
N LYS A 131 8.51 -20.23 8.68
CA LYS A 131 9.57 -19.75 9.58
C LYS A 131 10.48 -18.73 8.89
N ALA A 132 10.84 -18.98 7.62
CA ALA A 132 11.67 -18.06 6.85
C ALA A 132 11.00 -16.67 6.72
N ALA A 133 9.69 -16.61 6.49
CA ALA A 133 8.95 -15.35 6.45
C ALA A 133 8.98 -14.62 7.81
N ILE A 134 8.77 -15.32 8.92
CA ILE A 134 8.84 -14.74 10.27
C ILE A 134 10.26 -14.21 10.56
N VAL A 135 11.30 -15.01 10.25
CA VAL A 135 12.71 -14.60 10.44
C VAL A 135 13.03 -13.35 9.61
N GLN A 136 12.61 -13.35 8.35
CA GLN A 136 12.83 -12.21 7.46
C GLN A 136 12.15 -10.93 8.01
N MET A 137 10.92 -11.03 8.49
CA MET A 137 10.23 -9.88 9.09
C MET A 137 10.93 -9.41 10.37
N LEU A 138 11.19 -10.29 11.32
CA LEU A 138 11.76 -9.91 12.62
C LEU A 138 13.16 -9.32 12.51
N ASN A 139 13.99 -9.84 11.59
CA ASN A 139 15.34 -9.32 11.36
C ASN A 139 15.37 -7.95 10.67
N ASN A 140 14.27 -7.57 10.01
CA ASN A 140 14.16 -6.30 9.29
C ASN A 140 13.20 -5.31 9.97
N LEU A 141 12.87 -5.51 11.24
CA LEU A 141 12.10 -4.54 12.00
C LEU A 141 12.92 -3.25 12.21
N PRO A 142 12.26 -2.08 12.28
CA PRO A 142 12.92 -0.84 12.69
C PRO A 142 13.70 -1.02 13.98
N GLY A 143 14.84 -0.34 14.11
CA GLY A 143 15.56 -0.28 15.39
C GLY A 143 14.67 0.29 16.49
N GLY A 144 14.79 -0.24 17.71
CA GLY A 144 14.03 0.26 18.87
C GLY A 144 13.49 -0.85 19.77
N ASP A 145 12.57 -0.49 20.66
CA ASP A 145 11.93 -1.36 21.65
C ASP A 145 10.76 -2.14 21.01
N ASN A 146 11.07 -3.04 20.07
CA ASN A 146 10.09 -3.92 19.46
C ASN A 146 9.65 -5.02 20.43
N ARG A 147 8.37 -5.37 20.41
CA ARG A 147 7.77 -6.32 21.34
C ARG A 147 7.17 -7.51 20.60
N ILE A 148 7.28 -8.68 21.18
CA ILE A 148 6.65 -9.89 20.67
C ILE A 148 5.53 -10.31 21.62
N PHE A 149 4.40 -10.69 21.05
CA PHE A 149 3.23 -11.20 21.74
C PHE A 149 2.82 -12.53 21.15
N VAL A 150 2.32 -13.41 22.00
CA VAL A 150 1.64 -14.65 21.62
C VAL A 150 0.15 -14.44 21.84
N VAL A 151 -0.64 -14.74 20.84
CA VAL A 151 -2.10 -14.56 20.86
C VAL A 151 -2.84 -15.87 20.61
N ASN A 152 -3.89 -16.07 21.38
CA ASN A 152 -4.85 -17.17 21.28
C ASN A 152 -6.13 -16.77 22.04
N SER A 153 -6.55 -17.49 23.07
CA SER A 153 -7.61 -17.03 24.01
C SER A 153 -7.19 -15.80 24.81
N THR A 154 -5.89 -15.49 24.82
CA THR A 154 -5.29 -14.34 25.50
C THR A 154 -4.32 -13.61 24.58
N VAL A 155 -3.94 -12.40 24.99
CA VAL A 155 -2.84 -11.64 24.39
C VAL A 155 -1.74 -11.52 25.44
N SER A 156 -0.63 -12.24 25.27
CA SER A 156 0.43 -12.36 26.25
C SER A 156 1.76 -11.91 25.67
N ALA A 157 2.51 -11.05 26.38
CA ALA A 157 3.85 -10.67 25.97
C ALA A 157 4.79 -11.88 26.01
N TYR A 158 5.64 -12.02 24.98
CA TYR A 158 6.71 -12.99 25.00
C TYR A 158 7.90 -12.43 25.79
N PRO A 159 8.38 -13.12 26.84
CA PRO A 159 9.27 -12.49 27.83
C PRO A 159 10.74 -12.43 27.41
N GLN A 160 11.18 -13.17 26.39
CA GLN A 160 12.61 -13.42 26.12
C GLN A 160 13.16 -12.66 24.90
N GLY A 161 12.36 -11.84 24.23
CA GLY A 161 12.79 -11.05 23.07
C GLY A 161 12.95 -11.84 21.76
N ALA A 162 13.22 -11.11 20.65
CA ALA A 162 13.22 -11.68 19.30
C ALA A 162 14.31 -12.74 19.05
N GLY A 163 15.50 -12.54 19.60
CA GLY A 163 16.61 -13.50 19.45
C GLY A 163 16.22 -14.88 19.94
N LYS A 164 15.73 -14.96 21.20
CA LYS A 164 15.32 -16.23 21.79
C LYS A 164 14.11 -16.84 21.10
N PHE A 165 13.19 -15.99 20.63
CA PHE A 165 12.04 -16.43 19.85
C PHE A 165 12.43 -17.18 18.55
N LEU A 166 13.54 -16.78 17.92
CA LEU A 166 14.04 -17.35 16.66
C LEU A 166 15.06 -18.48 16.82
N GLU A 167 15.67 -18.63 18.01
CA GLU A 167 16.70 -19.66 18.27
C GLU A 167 16.16 -21.10 18.16
N ASP A 168 14.92 -21.32 18.61
CA ASP A 168 14.34 -22.65 18.60
C ASP A 168 14.13 -23.17 17.17
N SER A 169 14.31 -24.45 16.98
CA SER A 169 14.08 -25.13 15.69
C SER A 169 12.63 -24.98 15.21
N ASN A 170 11.70 -24.79 16.15
CA ASN A 170 10.28 -24.56 15.91
C ASN A 170 9.80 -23.35 16.73
N ILE A 171 9.23 -22.35 16.07
CA ILE A 171 8.72 -21.13 16.71
C ILE A 171 7.64 -21.43 17.75
N PHE A 172 6.83 -22.47 17.55
CA PHE A 172 5.76 -22.83 18.44
C PHE A 172 6.24 -23.58 19.70
N GLU A 173 7.43 -24.18 19.69
CA GLU A 173 8.05 -24.69 20.91
C GLU A 173 8.55 -23.55 21.79
N ALA A 174 9.14 -22.50 21.22
CA ALA A 174 9.54 -21.29 21.96
C ALA A 174 8.37 -20.65 22.71
N THR A 175 7.15 -20.81 22.21
CA THR A 175 5.92 -20.20 22.75
C THR A 175 5.05 -21.18 23.55
N LYS A 176 5.57 -22.39 23.81
CA LYS A 176 4.83 -23.45 24.54
C LYS A 176 4.41 -23.00 25.94
N GLY A 177 3.17 -23.32 26.29
CA GLY A 177 2.60 -22.97 27.61
C GLY A 177 2.08 -21.54 27.73
N ILE A 178 2.18 -20.71 26.68
CA ILE A 178 1.60 -19.36 26.68
C ILE A 178 0.17 -19.41 26.18
N GLY A 179 -0.79 -19.15 27.09
CA GLY A 179 -2.22 -19.16 26.81
C GLY A 179 -2.80 -20.54 26.49
N ASP A 180 -4.04 -20.58 26.02
CA ASP A 180 -4.76 -21.79 25.61
C ASP A 180 -4.82 -21.85 24.06
N PRO A 181 -4.12 -22.82 23.43
CA PRO A 181 -4.11 -22.95 21.97
C PRO A 181 -5.38 -23.56 21.38
N GLY A 182 -6.29 -24.05 22.23
CA GLY A 182 -7.54 -24.68 21.78
C GLY A 182 -8.60 -23.71 21.30
N TYR A 183 -8.35 -22.38 21.43
CA TYR A 183 -9.31 -21.35 21.04
C TYR A 183 -8.61 -20.03 20.72
N THR A 184 -9.01 -19.40 19.61
CA THR A 184 -8.53 -18.08 19.21
C THR A 184 -9.67 -17.05 19.30
N ASP A 185 -9.48 -16.04 20.15
CA ASP A 185 -10.44 -14.95 20.33
C ASP A 185 -10.07 -13.73 19.48
N PHE A 186 -10.49 -13.75 18.20
CA PHE A 186 -10.20 -12.65 17.28
C PHE A 186 -10.77 -11.31 17.73
N GLY A 187 -11.94 -11.30 18.40
CA GLY A 187 -12.52 -10.08 18.95
C GLY A 187 -11.57 -9.41 19.93
N LYS A 188 -11.07 -10.19 20.88
CA LYS A 188 -10.10 -9.71 21.87
C LYS A 188 -8.75 -9.35 21.26
N ILE A 189 -8.28 -10.12 20.28
CA ILE A 189 -7.00 -9.88 19.60
C ILE A 189 -7.05 -8.56 18.85
N PHE A 190 -8.05 -8.35 17.98
CA PHE A 190 -8.19 -7.11 17.22
C PHE A 190 -8.47 -5.91 18.12
N ASP A 191 -9.34 -6.05 19.12
CA ASP A 191 -9.57 -4.98 20.09
C ASP A 191 -8.27 -4.56 20.79
N THR A 192 -7.48 -5.55 21.22
CA THR A 192 -6.19 -5.29 21.86
C THR A 192 -5.21 -4.61 20.91
N ILE A 193 -5.08 -5.10 19.67
CA ILE A 193 -4.19 -4.53 18.66
C ILE A 193 -4.59 -3.08 18.35
N LEU A 194 -5.87 -2.85 18.06
CA LEU A 194 -6.38 -1.52 17.70
C LEU A 194 -6.23 -0.50 18.83
N ASN A 195 -6.44 -0.92 20.08
CA ASN A 195 -6.34 -0.04 21.25
C ASN A 195 -4.89 0.19 21.71
N LYS A 196 -4.00 -0.80 21.58
CA LYS A 196 -2.62 -0.71 22.06
C LYS A 196 -1.65 -0.13 21.03
N THR A 197 -1.98 -0.13 19.74
CA THR A 197 -1.12 0.46 18.71
C THR A 197 -1.16 1.98 18.84
N GLY A 198 -0.10 2.58 19.34
CA GLY A 198 0.03 4.04 19.53
C GLY A 198 0.32 4.78 18.22
N ASP A 199 0.46 6.11 18.31
CA ASP A 199 0.66 6.98 17.13
C ASP A 199 2.00 6.72 16.42
N ASN A 200 3.05 6.31 17.17
CA ASN A 200 4.34 5.90 16.62
C ASN A 200 4.57 4.39 16.68
N GLU A 201 3.51 3.63 16.64
CA GLU A 201 3.56 2.17 16.71
C GLU A 201 2.89 1.54 15.49
N LEU A 202 3.36 0.36 15.13
CA LEU A 202 2.76 -0.52 14.15
C LEU A 202 2.60 -1.91 14.77
N SER A 203 1.48 -2.55 14.56
CA SER A 203 1.25 -3.93 14.96
C SER A 203 1.26 -4.85 13.75
N ILE A 204 1.98 -5.98 13.86
CA ILE A 204 2.01 -7.05 12.85
C ILE A 204 1.42 -8.29 13.49
N LEU A 205 0.33 -8.81 12.94
CA LEU A 205 -0.29 -10.07 13.36
C LEU A 205 -0.06 -11.15 12.30
N VAL A 206 0.43 -12.31 12.71
CA VAL A 206 0.54 -13.50 11.86
C VAL A 206 -0.46 -14.55 12.35
N THR A 207 -1.36 -14.99 11.44
CA THR A 207 -2.55 -15.80 11.79
C THR A 207 -3.02 -16.59 10.57
N ASP A 208 -3.75 -17.69 10.75
CA ASP A 208 -4.47 -18.39 9.67
C ASP A 208 -5.88 -17.83 9.41
N MET A 209 -6.32 -16.85 10.21
CA MET A 209 -7.62 -16.18 10.08
C MET A 209 -8.82 -17.12 10.15
N ILE A 210 -8.70 -18.28 10.78
CA ILE A 210 -9.81 -19.21 10.98
C ILE A 210 -10.64 -18.74 12.16
N TYR A 211 -11.81 -18.15 11.87
CA TYR A 211 -12.72 -17.71 12.92
C TYR A 211 -13.35 -18.93 13.61
N SER A 212 -13.17 -19.03 14.90
CA SER A 212 -13.76 -20.08 15.72
C SER A 212 -14.42 -19.49 16.97
N THR A 213 -15.45 -20.15 17.46
CA THR A 213 -16.07 -19.85 18.75
C THR A 213 -15.97 -21.08 19.66
N ARG A 214 -16.06 -20.88 20.98
CA ARG A 214 -15.92 -21.97 21.95
C ARG A 214 -16.96 -23.10 21.79
N SER A 215 -18.04 -22.86 21.06
CA SER A 215 -19.19 -23.75 20.94
C SER A 215 -19.61 -23.97 19.49
N MET A 216 -18.66 -24.24 18.58
CA MET A 216 -18.98 -24.42 17.15
C MET A 216 -19.61 -25.76 16.80
N SER A 217 -19.37 -26.80 17.58
CA SER A 217 -19.94 -28.14 17.31
C SER A 217 -21.46 -28.11 17.24
N GLY A 218 -22.02 -28.52 16.09
CA GLY A 218 -23.44 -28.54 15.82
C GLY A 218 -24.10 -27.18 15.50
N ILE A 219 -23.33 -26.12 15.42
CA ILE A 219 -23.83 -24.79 15.01
C ILE A 219 -23.86 -24.67 13.48
N ASN A 220 -24.94 -24.07 12.97
CA ASN A 220 -25.02 -23.73 11.56
C ASN A 220 -23.92 -22.72 11.19
N PRO A 221 -23.05 -22.98 10.19
CA PRO A 221 -21.98 -22.08 9.77
C PRO A 221 -22.42 -20.64 9.52
N GLN A 222 -23.64 -20.43 9.00
CA GLN A 222 -24.16 -19.08 8.75
C GLN A 222 -24.30 -18.23 10.03
N LYS A 223 -24.53 -18.84 11.18
CA LYS A 223 -24.54 -18.13 12.47
C LYS A 223 -23.12 -17.70 12.85
N VAL A 224 -22.15 -18.57 12.62
CA VAL A 224 -20.72 -18.29 12.87
C VAL A 224 -20.26 -17.12 11.99
N PHE A 225 -20.65 -17.12 10.73
CA PHE A 225 -20.32 -16.05 9.80
C PHE A 225 -20.96 -14.71 10.15
N ALA A 226 -22.23 -14.73 10.55
CA ALA A 226 -22.92 -13.53 11.04
C ALA A 226 -22.27 -12.98 12.32
N GLU A 227 -21.85 -13.86 13.22
CA GLU A 227 -21.12 -13.49 14.45
C GLU A 227 -19.76 -12.89 14.13
N ALA A 228 -18.97 -13.51 13.23
CA ALA A 228 -17.68 -12.99 12.78
C ALA A 228 -17.82 -11.59 12.17
N GLN A 229 -18.80 -11.39 11.30
CA GLN A 229 -19.09 -10.10 10.70
C GLN A 229 -19.55 -9.05 11.72
N GLY A 230 -20.41 -9.45 12.67
CA GLY A 230 -20.87 -8.59 13.75
C GLY A 230 -19.75 -8.18 14.70
N MET A 231 -18.89 -9.12 15.06
CA MET A 231 -17.71 -8.89 15.90
C MET A 231 -16.77 -7.88 15.26
N THR A 232 -16.41 -8.08 13.98
CA THR A 232 -15.51 -7.15 13.29
C THR A 232 -16.12 -5.76 13.15
N ASN A 233 -17.40 -5.64 12.83
CA ASN A 233 -18.10 -4.35 12.84
C ASN A 233 -18.02 -3.65 14.20
N ALA A 234 -18.18 -4.36 15.30
CA ALA A 234 -18.12 -3.79 16.63
C ALA A 234 -16.71 -3.33 17.01
N VAL A 235 -15.70 -4.16 16.75
CA VAL A 235 -14.31 -3.93 17.13
C VAL A 235 -13.67 -2.82 16.29
N PHE A 236 -13.95 -2.78 14.98
CA PHE A 236 -13.34 -1.81 14.08
C PHE A 236 -14.04 -0.45 14.03
N LYS A 237 -15.27 -0.34 14.53
CA LYS A 237 -16.16 0.83 14.41
C LYS A 237 -15.51 2.20 14.67
N ASP A 238 -14.69 2.32 15.70
CA ASP A 238 -14.05 3.58 16.08
C ASP A 238 -12.58 3.64 15.64
N ALA A 239 -11.94 2.50 15.49
CA ALA A 239 -10.53 2.39 15.12
C ALA A 239 -10.25 2.82 13.68
N VAL A 240 -11.20 2.59 12.75
CA VAL A 240 -11.07 2.92 11.32
C VAL A 240 -10.82 4.39 11.01
N LYS A 241 -11.09 5.29 11.96
CA LYS A 241 -10.80 6.72 11.80
C LYS A 241 -9.32 7.06 11.88
N LYS A 242 -8.51 6.19 12.51
CA LYS A 242 -7.09 6.44 12.81
C LYS A 242 -6.16 5.31 12.39
N LYS A 243 -6.69 4.13 12.17
CA LYS A 243 -5.91 2.92 11.89
C LYS A 243 -6.29 2.35 10.53
N SER A 244 -5.32 2.17 9.68
CA SER A 244 -5.43 1.38 8.46
C SER A 244 -4.96 -0.03 8.73
N MET A 245 -5.33 -0.97 7.87
CA MET A 245 -4.94 -2.36 7.97
C MET A 245 -4.54 -2.90 6.61
N LEU A 246 -3.27 -3.30 6.47
CA LEU A 246 -2.80 -4.05 5.30
C LEU A 246 -2.88 -5.53 5.63
N ILE A 247 -3.60 -6.30 4.83
CA ILE A 247 -3.63 -7.76 4.91
C ILE A 247 -2.89 -8.36 3.72
N VAL A 248 -1.92 -9.23 4.01
CA VAL A 248 -1.14 -9.96 3.02
C VAL A 248 -1.47 -11.43 3.16
N LYS A 249 -1.97 -12.05 2.07
CA LYS A 249 -2.24 -13.47 1.99
C LYS A 249 -0.97 -14.20 1.59
N MET A 250 -0.58 -15.14 2.40
CA MET A 250 0.57 -16.01 2.20
C MET A 250 0.13 -17.46 2.09
N ARG A 251 0.97 -18.29 1.51
CA ARG A 251 0.80 -19.75 1.42
C ARG A 251 2.00 -20.44 2.04
N GLY A 252 1.77 -21.29 3.03
CA GLY A 252 2.81 -22.04 3.73
C GLY A 252 2.59 -23.55 3.65
N SER A 253 3.70 -24.29 3.79
CA SER A 253 3.63 -25.73 4.04
C SER A 253 2.91 -25.98 5.35
N TYR A 254 2.03 -26.97 5.37
CA TYR A 254 1.19 -27.32 6.50
C TYR A 254 1.27 -28.84 6.74
N ASN A 255 1.80 -29.23 7.88
CA ASN A 255 1.96 -30.66 8.26
C ASN A 255 1.50 -30.86 9.69
N GLY A 256 0.25 -31.29 9.88
CA GLY A 256 -0.27 -31.48 11.24
C GLY A 256 -1.75 -31.67 11.29
N ALA A 257 -2.34 -31.39 12.44
CA ALA A 257 -3.77 -31.51 12.68
C ALA A 257 -4.48 -30.22 12.22
N TYR A 258 -5.50 -30.39 11.40
CA TYR A 258 -6.48 -29.35 11.10
C TYR A 258 -7.77 -29.61 11.92
N TYR A 259 -8.41 -28.55 12.37
CA TYR A 259 -9.58 -28.62 13.24
C TYR A 259 -10.80 -28.02 12.52
N PRO A 260 -11.61 -28.85 11.83
CA PRO A 260 -12.78 -28.36 11.09
C PRO A 260 -13.85 -27.82 12.02
N TYR A 261 -14.69 -26.92 11.52
CA TYR A 261 -15.70 -26.20 12.32
C TYR A 261 -16.71 -27.14 12.99
N ASP A 262 -17.04 -28.29 12.39
CA ASP A 262 -17.98 -29.28 12.93
C ASP A 262 -17.38 -30.19 14.00
N SER A 263 -16.04 -30.25 14.06
CA SER A 263 -15.27 -31.12 14.94
C SER A 263 -14.06 -30.38 15.55
N PRO A 264 -14.24 -29.22 16.22
CA PRO A 264 -13.13 -28.35 16.61
C PRO A 264 -12.22 -28.95 17.69
N SER A 265 -12.65 -30.00 18.39
CA SER A 265 -11.84 -30.73 19.37
C SER A 265 -11.11 -31.94 18.78
N ARG A 266 -11.42 -32.34 17.54
CA ARG A 266 -10.84 -33.49 16.87
C ARG A 266 -10.02 -33.08 15.68
N GLY A 267 -8.70 -33.03 15.83
CA GLY A 267 -7.79 -32.76 14.73
C GLY A 267 -7.82 -33.88 13.68
N VAL A 268 -7.84 -33.48 12.41
CA VAL A 268 -7.69 -34.37 11.24
C VAL A 268 -6.34 -34.11 10.63
N ALA A 269 -5.54 -35.17 10.44
CA ALA A 269 -4.20 -35.02 9.84
C ALA A 269 -4.30 -34.49 8.41
N TYR A 270 -3.53 -33.45 8.12
CA TYR A 270 -3.38 -32.91 6.78
C TYR A 270 -1.92 -32.59 6.49
N ASN A 271 -1.48 -32.92 5.30
CA ASN A 271 -0.14 -32.62 4.78
C ASN A 271 -0.28 -31.98 3.40
N GLY A 272 0.14 -30.73 3.26
CA GLY A 272 0.02 -29.96 2.03
C GLY A 272 0.35 -28.50 2.24
N TYR A 273 -0.38 -27.63 1.60
CA TYR A 273 -0.24 -26.18 1.72
C TYR A 273 -1.54 -25.56 2.23
N ARG A 274 -1.41 -24.49 3.02
CA ARG A 274 -2.56 -23.73 3.53
C ARG A 274 -2.27 -22.23 3.49
N PRO A 275 -3.31 -21.37 3.32
CA PRO A 275 -3.15 -19.93 3.48
C PRO A 275 -2.87 -19.56 4.93
N TYR A 276 -2.02 -18.56 5.14
CA TYR A 276 -1.92 -17.79 6.37
C TYR A 276 -1.83 -16.30 6.00
N TYR A 277 -1.94 -15.42 6.98
CA TYR A 277 -2.03 -13.99 6.73
C TYR A 277 -1.07 -13.23 7.61
N ILE A 278 -0.47 -12.18 7.03
CA ILE A 278 0.32 -11.18 7.73
C ILE A 278 -0.52 -9.91 7.71
N ILE A 279 -0.84 -9.36 8.87
CA ILE A 279 -1.73 -8.21 9.00
C ILE A 279 -0.98 -7.08 9.69
N LEU A 280 -0.80 -5.95 9.00
CA LEU A 280 -0.21 -4.74 9.56
C LEU A 280 -1.33 -3.79 9.96
N VAL A 281 -1.28 -3.29 11.20
CA VAL A 281 -2.26 -2.33 11.74
C VAL A 281 -1.54 -1.11 12.30
N GLY A 282 -1.91 0.07 11.83
CA GLY A 282 -1.34 1.33 12.29
C GLY A 282 -1.95 2.52 11.56
N SER A 283 -1.43 3.73 11.78
CA SER A 283 -1.78 4.85 10.91
C SER A 283 -1.23 4.63 9.50
N ASN A 284 -1.85 5.25 8.48
CA ASN A 284 -1.29 5.22 7.10
C ASN A 284 0.17 5.61 7.07
N LYS A 285 0.53 6.65 7.83
CA LYS A 285 1.91 7.11 7.99
C LYS A 285 2.84 5.99 8.47
N ASN A 286 2.45 5.22 9.49
CA ASN A 286 3.30 4.18 10.05
C ASN A 286 3.38 2.95 9.14
N ILE A 287 2.30 2.60 8.44
CA ILE A 287 2.33 1.54 7.43
C ILE A 287 3.28 1.96 6.30
N ALA A 288 3.18 3.20 5.80
CA ALA A 288 4.06 3.72 4.76
C ALA A 288 5.54 3.75 5.21
N ARG A 289 5.83 4.18 6.44
CA ARG A 289 7.20 4.13 7.01
C ARG A 289 7.81 2.73 6.96
N LEU A 290 7.01 1.69 7.16
CA LEU A 290 7.51 0.32 7.12
C LEU A 290 7.57 -0.23 5.68
N THR A 291 6.59 0.08 4.84
CA THR A 291 6.38 -0.60 3.55
C THR A 291 6.93 0.18 2.35
N VAL A 292 7.13 1.48 2.46
CA VAL A 292 7.64 2.35 1.39
C VAL A 292 9.10 2.76 1.60
N ASP A 293 9.56 2.85 2.86
CA ASP A 293 10.94 3.19 3.17
C ASP A 293 11.90 2.09 2.68
N ASN A 294 12.88 2.47 1.86
CA ASN A 294 13.87 1.53 1.31
C ASN A 294 14.74 0.84 2.37
N ASN A 295 14.83 1.39 3.59
CA ASN A 295 15.52 0.75 4.70
C ASN A 295 14.81 -0.53 5.17
N TYR A 296 13.53 -0.71 4.82
CA TYR A 296 12.72 -1.87 5.18
C TYR A 296 12.23 -2.61 3.94
N ALA A 297 13.13 -2.85 2.99
CA ALA A 297 12.83 -3.43 1.67
C ALA A 297 12.02 -4.75 1.74
N SER A 298 12.22 -5.57 2.77
CA SER A 298 11.46 -6.81 2.95
C SER A 298 9.96 -6.60 3.24
N PHE A 299 9.55 -5.40 3.66
CA PHE A 299 8.14 -5.04 3.84
C PHE A 299 7.56 -4.29 2.65
N SER A 300 8.39 -3.57 1.88
CA SER A 300 7.97 -2.93 0.64
C SER A 300 7.78 -3.92 -0.50
N GLN A 301 8.25 -5.15 -0.35
CA GLN A 301 8.31 -6.18 -1.37
C GLN A 301 7.71 -7.50 -0.90
N PHE A 302 6.55 -7.47 -0.22
CA PHE A 302 5.83 -8.69 0.15
C PHE A 302 5.64 -9.64 -1.04
N SER A 303 5.42 -9.08 -2.23
CA SER A 303 5.28 -9.85 -3.48
C SER A 303 6.52 -10.69 -3.86
N GLU A 304 7.69 -10.38 -3.32
CA GLU A 304 8.92 -11.16 -3.51
C GLU A 304 9.11 -12.25 -2.45
N MET A 305 8.32 -12.23 -1.38
CA MET A 305 8.39 -13.26 -0.35
C MET A 305 7.85 -14.59 -0.85
N ARG A 306 8.59 -15.67 -0.53
CA ARG A 306 8.13 -17.02 -0.86
C ARG A 306 6.78 -17.30 -0.23
N GLY A 307 5.83 -17.70 -1.05
CA GLY A 307 4.45 -18.00 -0.61
C GLY A 307 3.50 -16.79 -0.66
N TYR A 308 3.94 -15.62 -1.11
CA TYR A 308 3.02 -14.51 -1.38
C TYR A 308 1.97 -14.87 -2.42
N GLU A 309 0.73 -14.51 -2.17
CA GLU A 309 -0.37 -14.71 -3.12
C GLU A 309 -1.12 -13.42 -3.44
N ASN A 310 -1.49 -12.62 -2.44
CA ASN A 310 -2.30 -11.42 -2.62
C ASN A 310 -2.15 -10.47 -1.43
N GLU A 311 -2.57 -9.20 -1.62
CA GLU A 311 -2.69 -8.23 -0.53
C GLU A 311 -3.89 -7.30 -0.72
N TYR A 312 -4.30 -6.65 0.36
CA TYR A 312 -5.35 -5.63 0.33
C TYR A 312 -5.19 -4.64 1.49
N LEU A 313 -5.30 -3.35 1.17
CA LEU A 313 -5.23 -2.26 2.14
C LEU A 313 -6.64 -1.76 2.48
N PHE A 314 -7.03 -1.93 3.74
CA PHE A 314 -8.14 -1.21 4.35
C PHE A 314 -7.63 0.14 4.82
N GLU A 315 -7.98 1.19 4.13
CA GLU A 315 -7.41 2.51 4.35
C GLU A 315 -8.36 3.41 5.14
N THR A 316 -7.81 4.17 6.07
CA THR A 316 -8.50 5.34 6.61
C THR A 316 -8.70 6.37 5.51
N SER A 317 -9.53 7.36 5.69
CA SER A 317 -10.08 8.31 4.70
C SER A 317 -9.07 9.10 3.83
N ASN A 318 -7.79 8.73 3.79
CA ASN A 318 -6.80 9.39 2.95
C ASN A 318 -6.89 8.87 1.52
N ILE A 319 -7.29 9.75 0.61
CA ILE A 319 -7.30 9.49 -0.82
C ILE A 319 -5.91 9.80 -1.36
N TYR A 320 -5.31 8.86 -2.07
CA TYR A 320 -4.05 9.09 -2.80
C TYR A 320 -4.26 10.10 -3.92
N ARG A 321 -3.20 10.82 -4.27
CA ARG A 321 -3.18 11.76 -5.38
C ARG A 321 -1.97 11.46 -6.26
N PRO A 322 -2.04 10.41 -7.09
CA PRO A 322 -0.94 10.06 -7.97
C PRO A 322 -0.54 11.23 -8.85
N TYR A 323 0.76 11.42 -9.05
CA TYR A 323 1.23 12.34 -10.05
C TYR A 323 0.98 11.75 -11.44
N TYR A 324 0.42 12.53 -12.35
CA TYR A 324 0.06 12.09 -13.70
C TYR A 324 0.12 13.22 -14.71
N SER A 325 0.33 12.87 -15.98
CA SER A 325 0.32 13.81 -17.08
C SER A 325 -0.08 13.12 -18.37
N LEU A 326 -0.82 13.82 -19.22
CA LEU A 326 -0.98 13.41 -20.62
C LEU A 326 0.36 13.46 -21.33
N LEU A 327 0.59 12.47 -22.21
CA LEU A 327 1.72 12.40 -23.13
C LEU A 327 1.30 12.99 -24.47
N LEU A 328 2.22 13.70 -25.11
CA LEU A 328 1.99 14.33 -26.41
C LEU A 328 2.62 13.55 -27.58
N ASN A 329 3.51 12.60 -27.27
CA ASN A 329 4.30 11.87 -28.27
C ASN A 329 4.27 10.35 -28.09
N ASN A 330 3.26 9.81 -27.38
CA ASN A 330 3.14 8.37 -27.18
C ASN A 330 2.68 7.68 -28.49
N PRO A 331 3.21 6.49 -28.83
CA PRO A 331 2.86 5.77 -30.08
C PRO A 331 1.40 5.28 -30.15
N ASP A 332 0.70 5.21 -29.02
CA ASP A 332 -0.70 4.78 -28.95
C ASP A 332 -1.69 5.93 -29.19
N LEU A 333 -1.22 7.16 -29.30
CA LEU A 333 -2.07 8.34 -29.55
C LEU A 333 -2.79 8.24 -30.89
N ARG A 334 -4.04 8.72 -30.90
CA ARG A 334 -4.84 8.92 -32.12
C ARG A 334 -5.65 10.19 -32.02
N GLY A 335 -5.90 10.83 -33.15
CA GLY A 335 -6.52 12.14 -33.22
C GLY A 335 -5.50 13.26 -33.01
N ARG A 336 -6.00 14.48 -32.93
CA ARG A 336 -5.19 15.68 -32.72
C ARG A 336 -5.66 16.42 -31.48
N PHE A 337 -4.76 16.99 -30.75
CA PHE A 337 -5.01 17.84 -29.60
C PHE A 337 -3.75 18.61 -29.25
N GLN A 338 -3.89 19.66 -28.49
CA GLN A 338 -2.77 20.43 -27.96
C GLN A 338 -2.98 20.76 -26.48
N PRO A 339 -1.91 20.91 -25.68
CA PRO A 339 -2.04 21.32 -24.29
C PRO A 339 -2.58 22.75 -24.21
N GLU A 340 -3.49 22.99 -23.28
CA GLU A 340 -3.92 24.35 -22.92
C GLU A 340 -2.70 25.15 -22.40
N ARG A 341 -2.62 26.44 -22.71
CA ARG A 341 -1.47 27.27 -22.33
C ARG A 341 -1.24 27.32 -20.82
N GLY A 342 0.03 27.43 -20.41
CA GLY A 342 0.42 27.58 -19.00
C GLY A 342 0.50 26.30 -18.21
N GLN A 343 0.74 25.16 -18.88
CA GLN A 343 0.97 23.85 -18.26
C GLN A 343 2.41 23.39 -18.50
N ASP A 344 3.36 23.90 -17.71
CA ASP A 344 4.80 23.67 -17.92
C ASP A 344 5.31 22.40 -17.23
N THR A 345 4.59 21.89 -16.22
CA THR A 345 5.03 20.78 -15.36
C THR A 345 4.14 19.56 -15.41
N GLN A 346 2.86 19.73 -15.76
CA GLN A 346 1.87 18.66 -15.78
C GLN A 346 0.81 19.03 -16.81
N ILE A 347 0.51 18.11 -17.73
CA ILE A 347 -0.52 18.32 -18.75
C ILE A 347 -1.76 17.53 -18.34
N THR A 348 -2.77 18.25 -17.91
CA THR A 348 -4.09 17.69 -17.51
C THR A 348 -5.24 18.32 -18.29
N ARG A 349 -4.95 19.35 -19.10
CA ARG A 349 -5.94 20.07 -19.89
C ARG A 349 -5.47 20.15 -21.32
N ILE A 350 -6.32 19.74 -22.24
CA ILE A 350 -6.07 19.81 -23.69
C ILE A 350 -7.21 20.51 -24.41
N GLU A 351 -6.88 21.14 -25.53
CA GLU A 351 -7.81 21.87 -26.39
C GLU A 351 -7.65 21.44 -27.85
N ASN A 352 -8.62 21.82 -28.69
CA ASN A 352 -8.69 21.47 -30.11
C ASN A 352 -8.63 19.94 -30.32
N VAL A 353 -9.46 19.23 -29.58
CA VAL A 353 -9.52 17.76 -29.62
C VAL A 353 -10.32 17.33 -30.86
N GLU A 354 -9.63 16.68 -31.82
CA GLU A 354 -10.20 16.19 -33.07
C GLU A 354 -9.99 14.69 -33.22
N THR A 355 -10.92 14.00 -33.86
CA THR A 355 -10.81 12.56 -34.17
C THR A 355 -9.72 12.29 -35.19
N ASP A 356 -9.13 11.11 -35.09
CA ASP A 356 -8.26 10.58 -36.13
C ASP A 356 -9.05 10.32 -37.40
N HIS A 357 -8.49 10.77 -38.53
CA HIS A 357 -9.19 10.70 -39.84
C HIS A 357 -9.46 9.27 -40.31
N ASP A 358 -8.52 8.35 -40.02
CA ASP A 358 -8.55 6.98 -40.56
C ASP A 358 -9.37 6.04 -39.64
N SER A 359 -9.17 6.16 -38.31
CA SER A 359 -9.82 5.27 -37.34
C SER A 359 -11.14 5.83 -36.79
N GLY A 360 -11.37 7.16 -36.90
CA GLY A 360 -12.57 7.83 -36.37
C GLY A 360 -12.66 7.79 -34.85
N ASP A 361 -11.56 7.53 -34.17
CA ASP A 361 -11.47 7.53 -32.69
C ASP A 361 -10.42 8.57 -32.21
N ILE A 362 -10.46 8.83 -30.91
CA ILE A 362 -9.45 9.61 -30.21
C ILE A 362 -8.82 8.67 -29.18
N ARG A 363 -7.50 8.66 -29.11
CA ARG A 363 -6.76 7.97 -28.04
C ARG A 363 -5.81 8.91 -27.36
N LEU A 364 -5.90 8.94 -26.04
CA LEU A 364 -5.02 9.70 -25.15
C LEU A 364 -4.18 8.71 -24.37
N ALA A 365 -2.92 9.04 -24.14
CA ALA A 365 -2.03 8.30 -23.27
C ALA A 365 -1.77 9.14 -22.01
N LEU A 366 -2.14 8.60 -20.85
CA LEU A 366 -1.92 9.22 -19.56
C LEU A 366 -0.85 8.44 -18.82
N ALA A 367 0.26 9.09 -18.52
CA ALA A 367 1.31 8.52 -17.68
C ALA A 367 1.01 8.82 -16.21
N VAL A 368 1.09 7.80 -15.35
CA VAL A 368 0.69 7.88 -13.94
C VAL A 368 1.78 7.26 -13.07
N ASP A 369 2.19 7.94 -11.99
CA ASP A 369 3.07 7.38 -10.97
C ASP A 369 2.24 6.70 -9.86
N LEU A 370 2.25 5.37 -9.84
CA LEU A 370 1.61 4.54 -8.83
C LEU A 370 2.65 3.84 -7.92
N SER A 371 3.91 4.29 -7.95
CA SER A 371 5.03 3.62 -7.26
C SER A 371 4.85 3.51 -5.74
N LYS A 372 4.12 4.46 -5.15
CA LYS A 372 3.90 4.53 -3.70
C LYS A 372 2.57 3.91 -3.25
N MET A 373 1.81 3.32 -4.17
CA MET A 373 0.54 2.69 -3.82
C MET A 373 0.76 1.28 -3.26
N LEU A 374 0.23 1.05 -2.05
CA LEU A 374 0.26 -0.25 -1.36
C LEU A 374 -0.89 -1.14 -1.83
N ILE A 375 -1.04 -1.27 -3.15
CA ILE A 375 -2.13 -2.01 -3.77
C ILE A 375 -1.55 -3.03 -4.73
N ASP A 376 -2.09 -4.24 -4.72
CA ASP A 376 -1.66 -5.31 -5.60
C ASP A 376 -1.62 -4.86 -7.07
N ARG A 377 -0.51 -5.17 -7.74
CA ARG A 377 -0.27 -4.77 -9.12
C ARG A 377 -1.34 -5.25 -10.10
N ASN A 378 -1.89 -6.45 -9.88
CA ASN A 378 -2.94 -6.99 -10.74
C ASN A 378 -4.23 -6.20 -10.55
N TYR A 379 -4.49 -5.73 -9.30
CA TYR A 379 -5.62 -4.85 -9.03
C TYR A 379 -5.47 -3.50 -9.75
N LEU A 380 -4.28 -2.90 -9.71
CA LEU A 380 -3.97 -1.62 -10.38
C LEU A 380 -4.09 -1.70 -11.91
N MET A 381 -3.75 -2.83 -12.52
CA MET A 381 -3.79 -3.01 -13.98
C MET A 381 -5.15 -3.49 -14.51
N ASP A 382 -6.08 -3.91 -13.67
CA ASP A 382 -7.39 -4.37 -14.11
C ASP A 382 -8.34 -3.18 -14.33
N VAL A 383 -8.61 -2.86 -15.59
CA VAL A 383 -9.51 -1.74 -15.99
C VAL A 383 -10.90 -1.81 -15.35
N ARG A 384 -11.37 -3.01 -14.95
CA ARG A 384 -12.66 -3.20 -14.28
C ARG A 384 -12.71 -2.59 -12.88
N ASN A 385 -11.56 -2.32 -12.28
CA ASN A 385 -11.46 -1.67 -10.98
C ASN A 385 -11.55 -0.14 -11.08
N TYR A 386 -11.69 0.40 -12.28
CA TYR A 386 -11.78 1.83 -12.50
C TYR A 386 -13.18 2.26 -12.92
N GLN A 387 -13.58 3.42 -12.44
CA GLN A 387 -14.76 4.15 -12.89
C GLN A 387 -14.31 5.37 -13.66
N VAL A 388 -14.88 5.56 -14.86
CA VAL A 388 -14.68 6.78 -15.65
C VAL A 388 -16.00 7.53 -15.68
N ALA A 389 -15.98 8.81 -15.30
CA ALA A 389 -17.11 9.73 -15.39
C ALA A 389 -16.75 10.86 -16.36
N SER A 390 -17.60 11.08 -17.35
CA SER A 390 -17.44 12.10 -18.40
C SER A 390 -18.79 12.32 -19.10
N ASP A 391 -18.94 13.46 -19.79
CA ASP A 391 -20.16 13.77 -20.57
C ASP A 391 -20.22 12.94 -21.86
N ASP A 392 -19.09 12.78 -22.56
CA ASP A 392 -18.96 11.86 -23.69
C ASP A 392 -18.44 10.50 -23.20
N VAL A 393 -18.65 9.44 -23.98
CA VAL A 393 -18.23 8.08 -23.61
C VAL A 393 -16.73 7.95 -23.72
N VAL A 394 -16.06 8.02 -22.59
CA VAL A 394 -14.62 7.76 -22.44
C VAL A 394 -14.43 6.42 -21.74
N ARG A 395 -13.51 5.59 -22.22
CA ARG A 395 -13.18 4.32 -21.57
C ARG A 395 -11.67 4.14 -21.44
N ILE A 396 -11.25 3.47 -20.41
CA ILE A 396 -9.88 2.97 -20.31
C ILE A 396 -9.79 1.72 -21.20
N LYS A 397 -8.99 1.79 -22.24
CA LYS A 397 -8.76 0.66 -23.14
C LYS A 397 -7.76 -0.34 -22.55
N GLU A 398 -6.71 0.18 -21.94
CA GLU A 398 -5.59 -0.58 -21.40
C GLU A 398 -4.89 0.18 -20.29
N ILE A 399 -4.38 -0.55 -19.30
CA ILE A 399 -3.41 -0.07 -18.32
C ILE A 399 -2.21 -1.00 -18.37
N ARG A 400 -1.01 -0.46 -18.54
CA ARG A 400 0.21 -1.25 -18.64
C ARG A 400 1.40 -0.54 -17.99
N PRO A 401 2.45 -1.28 -17.61
CA PRO A 401 3.70 -0.69 -17.13
C PRO A 401 4.34 0.21 -18.21
N VAL A 402 5.04 1.26 -17.77
CA VAL A 402 5.84 2.10 -18.67
C VAL A 402 6.93 1.28 -19.32
N SER A 403 7.09 1.43 -20.64
CA SER A 403 8.19 0.88 -21.43
C SER A 403 9.09 2.00 -21.99
N GLY A 404 10.28 1.66 -22.43
CA GLY A 404 11.28 2.65 -22.89
C GLY A 404 10.86 3.55 -24.06
N ARG A 405 9.80 3.17 -24.79
CA ARG A 405 9.25 3.93 -25.93
C ARG A 405 8.06 4.84 -25.57
N ASP A 406 7.55 4.73 -24.34
CA ASP A 406 6.31 5.41 -23.97
C ASP A 406 6.51 6.88 -23.64
N ILE A 407 7.64 7.22 -23.06
CA ILE A 407 7.93 8.58 -22.58
C ILE A 407 9.20 9.08 -23.28
N THR A 408 9.06 10.15 -24.04
CA THR A 408 10.19 10.76 -24.75
C THR A 408 11.15 11.47 -23.77
N PRO A 409 12.44 11.71 -24.16
CA PRO A 409 13.35 12.48 -23.33
C PRO A 409 12.84 13.88 -22.94
N ALA A 410 12.02 14.48 -23.79
CA ALA A 410 11.41 15.78 -23.51
C ALA A 410 10.33 15.67 -22.43
N GLU A 411 9.56 14.60 -22.43
CA GLU A 411 8.49 14.34 -21.47
C GLU A 411 8.99 13.86 -20.11
N LYS A 412 10.18 13.25 -20.08
CA LYS A 412 10.84 12.87 -18.80
C LYS A 412 11.04 14.03 -17.83
N LYS A 413 11.02 15.29 -18.34
CA LYS A 413 11.14 16.48 -17.49
C LYS A 413 10.00 16.60 -16.47
N TYR A 414 8.78 16.18 -16.85
CA TYR A 414 7.58 16.38 -16.06
C TYR A 414 6.85 15.09 -15.68
N ILE A 415 7.24 13.94 -16.25
CA ILE A 415 6.58 12.65 -15.95
C ILE A 415 7.57 11.48 -15.96
N GLY A 416 8.84 11.72 -15.72
CA GLY A 416 9.89 10.69 -15.77
C GLY A 416 9.77 9.58 -14.72
N ARG A 417 9.00 9.79 -13.66
CA ARG A 417 8.77 8.81 -12.58
C ARG A 417 7.53 7.93 -12.81
N ALA A 418 6.76 8.18 -13.87
CA ALA A 418 5.58 7.38 -14.15
C ALA A 418 5.90 5.88 -14.21
N THR A 419 5.04 5.09 -13.60
CA THR A 419 5.15 3.63 -13.54
C THR A 419 4.18 2.94 -14.47
N HIS A 420 3.06 3.61 -14.81
CA HIS A 420 1.97 3.06 -15.61
C HIS A 420 1.53 4.01 -16.72
N ILE A 421 1.07 3.43 -17.82
CA ILE A 421 0.41 4.13 -18.92
C ILE A 421 -1.05 3.69 -18.98
N PHE A 422 -1.96 4.66 -18.96
CA PHE A 422 -3.39 4.47 -19.19
C PHE A 422 -3.73 4.91 -20.60
N ILE A 423 -4.25 4.03 -21.42
CA ILE A 423 -4.75 4.37 -22.74
C ILE A 423 -6.24 4.61 -22.65
N LEU A 424 -6.63 5.88 -22.83
CA LEU A 424 -8.04 6.29 -22.88
C LEU A 424 -8.50 6.29 -24.32
N GLU A 425 -9.71 5.84 -24.56
CA GLU A 425 -10.32 5.81 -25.89
C GLU A 425 -11.70 6.44 -25.85
N MET A 426 -12.00 7.32 -26.82
CA MET A 426 -13.31 7.91 -27.07
C MET A 426 -13.58 8.00 -28.57
N LYS A 427 -14.85 7.98 -28.96
CA LYS A 427 -15.21 8.09 -30.37
C LYS A 427 -15.27 9.52 -30.86
N ASP A 428 -15.61 10.46 -29.99
CA ASP A 428 -15.74 11.88 -30.35
C ASP A 428 -15.62 12.72 -29.06
N CYS A 429 -15.22 13.98 -29.21
CA CYS A 429 -15.26 14.98 -28.15
C CYS A 429 -16.26 16.07 -28.59
N LYS A 430 -17.53 15.91 -28.22
CA LYS A 430 -18.59 16.80 -28.67
C LYS A 430 -18.66 18.10 -27.87
N HIS A 431 -18.27 18.04 -26.61
CA HIS A 431 -18.41 19.14 -25.66
C HIS A 431 -17.09 19.33 -24.89
N ASN A 432 -16.89 20.56 -24.37
CA ASN A 432 -15.90 20.79 -23.35
C ASN A 432 -16.33 20.01 -22.10
N GLN A 433 -15.47 19.10 -21.61
CA GLN A 433 -15.83 18.20 -20.53
C GLN A 433 -14.69 17.95 -19.58
N ASN A 434 -15.05 17.54 -18.36
CA ASN A 434 -14.11 16.96 -17.41
C ASN A 434 -14.25 15.44 -17.47
N VAL A 435 -13.10 14.76 -17.51
CA VAL A 435 -13.01 13.30 -17.40
C VAL A 435 -12.42 12.97 -16.05
N SER A 436 -13.20 12.31 -15.20
CA SER A 436 -12.76 11.82 -13.91
C SER A 436 -12.51 10.31 -14.01
N ILE A 437 -11.34 9.86 -13.57
CA ILE A 437 -10.94 8.44 -13.53
C ILE A 437 -10.66 8.08 -12.08
N ARG A 438 -11.45 7.16 -11.51
CA ARG A 438 -11.35 6.72 -10.12
C ARG A 438 -10.93 5.27 -10.04
N LEU A 439 -9.88 4.95 -9.27
CA LEU A 439 -9.59 3.58 -8.85
C LEU A 439 -10.49 3.25 -7.67
N LEU A 440 -11.44 2.36 -7.88
CA LEU A 440 -12.41 1.97 -6.86
C LEU A 440 -11.75 1.16 -5.75
N ASN A 441 -12.17 1.41 -4.52
CA ASN A 441 -11.75 0.65 -3.34
C ASN A 441 -12.80 -0.42 -3.04
N ARG A 442 -12.69 -1.57 -3.66
CA ARG A 442 -13.57 -2.74 -3.47
C ARG A 442 -12.80 -3.88 -2.85
N LEU A 443 -13.48 -4.72 -2.08
CA LEU A 443 -12.90 -6.00 -1.69
C LEU A 443 -12.53 -6.79 -2.95
N PRO A 444 -11.26 -7.15 -3.13
CA PRO A 444 -10.82 -7.82 -4.35
C PRO A 444 -11.40 -9.24 -4.44
N GLY A 445 -11.55 -9.74 -5.67
CA GLY A 445 -12.14 -11.04 -5.94
C GLY A 445 -11.42 -12.21 -5.26
N TRP A 446 -10.12 -12.07 -4.96
CA TRP A 446 -9.37 -13.10 -4.24
C TRP A 446 -9.92 -13.36 -2.83
N VAL A 447 -10.54 -12.37 -2.17
CA VAL A 447 -11.15 -12.56 -0.83
C VAL A 447 -12.26 -13.61 -0.89
N ALA A 448 -13.16 -13.48 -1.87
CA ALA A 448 -14.21 -14.48 -2.08
C ALA A 448 -13.64 -15.83 -2.54
N ALA A 449 -12.69 -15.83 -3.46
CA ALA A 449 -12.03 -17.04 -3.98
C ALA A 449 -11.21 -17.77 -2.91
N SER A 450 -10.71 -17.06 -1.88
CA SER A 450 -9.95 -17.64 -0.76
C SER A 450 -10.82 -18.00 0.45
N SER A 451 -12.14 -17.89 0.35
CA SER A 451 -13.05 -18.22 1.45
C SER A 451 -13.80 -19.53 1.18
N SER A 452 -13.91 -20.36 2.21
CA SER A 452 -14.78 -21.53 2.20
C SER A 452 -15.90 -21.37 3.22
N ASP A 453 -17.09 -21.81 2.85
CA ASP A 453 -18.24 -21.93 3.76
C ASP A 453 -18.30 -23.32 4.42
N ASP A 454 -17.42 -24.24 4.00
CA ASP A 454 -17.31 -25.61 4.52
C ASP A 454 -15.83 -26.03 4.47
N ASP A 455 -15.25 -26.34 5.63
CA ASP A 455 -13.86 -26.80 5.77
C ASP A 455 -13.75 -28.27 6.18
N THR A 456 -14.87 -29.00 6.15
CA THR A 456 -14.93 -30.42 6.54
C THR A 456 -14.33 -31.34 5.46
N ARG A 457 -14.24 -30.87 4.21
CA ARG A 457 -13.68 -31.61 3.07
C ARG A 457 -12.17 -31.45 2.96
N ILE A 458 -11.48 -31.90 4.00
CA ILE A 458 -10.03 -31.87 4.10
C ILE A 458 -9.42 -32.68 2.95
N GLY A 459 -8.46 -32.09 2.23
CA GLY A 459 -7.82 -32.71 1.07
C GLY A 459 -8.53 -32.46 -0.27
N SER A 460 -9.66 -31.75 -0.31
CA SER A 460 -10.19 -31.24 -1.58
C SER A 460 -9.25 -30.23 -2.22
N GLY A 461 -9.29 -30.07 -3.55
CA GLY A 461 -8.42 -29.11 -4.26
C GLY A 461 -8.56 -27.65 -3.77
N THR A 462 -9.73 -27.26 -3.31
CA THR A 462 -10.00 -25.92 -2.75
C THR A 462 -9.52 -25.76 -1.31
N PHE A 463 -9.42 -26.84 -0.54
CA PHE A 463 -8.98 -26.78 0.86
C PHE A 463 -7.58 -26.17 1.02
N ALA A 464 -6.66 -26.46 0.08
CA ALA A 464 -5.29 -25.94 0.10
C ALA A 464 -5.18 -24.42 -0.13
N THR A 465 -6.24 -23.78 -0.60
CA THR A 465 -6.20 -22.37 -1.05
C THR A 465 -7.23 -21.47 -0.32
N THR A 466 -8.11 -22.07 0.51
CA THR A 466 -9.20 -21.34 1.16
C THR A 466 -9.11 -21.39 2.68
N THR A 467 -9.63 -20.34 3.32
CA THR A 467 -9.81 -20.23 4.77
C THR A 467 -11.30 -20.21 5.09
N PHE A 468 -11.72 -20.94 6.12
CA PHE A 468 -13.12 -21.00 6.55
C PHE A 468 -13.60 -19.62 7.02
N GLY A 469 -14.70 -19.14 6.41
CA GLY A 469 -15.38 -17.91 6.80
C GLY A 469 -14.65 -16.60 6.50
N LEU A 470 -13.48 -16.62 5.82
CA LEU A 470 -12.63 -15.43 5.58
C LEU A 470 -13.41 -14.24 5.01
N LYS A 471 -14.23 -14.46 3.98
CA LYS A 471 -14.97 -13.38 3.31
C LYS A 471 -15.89 -12.62 4.26
N TYR A 472 -16.49 -13.29 5.23
CA TYR A 472 -17.41 -12.65 6.18
C TYR A 472 -16.67 -11.79 7.19
N LEU A 473 -15.51 -12.27 7.66
CA LEU A 473 -14.63 -11.50 8.55
C LEU A 473 -14.14 -10.23 7.85
N LEU A 474 -13.59 -10.36 6.63
CA LEU A 474 -13.07 -9.22 5.87
C LEU A 474 -14.18 -8.28 5.39
N GLN A 475 -15.37 -8.81 5.06
CA GLN A 475 -16.53 -7.96 4.72
C GLN A 475 -16.99 -7.11 5.91
N GLY A 476 -16.95 -7.66 7.12
CA GLY A 476 -17.27 -6.89 8.33
C GLY A 476 -16.28 -5.75 8.58
N ILE A 477 -14.99 -6.02 8.39
CA ILE A 477 -13.94 -4.98 8.45
C ILE A 477 -14.16 -3.93 7.36
N TYR A 478 -14.33 -4.34 6.11
CA TYR A 478 -14.58 -3.45 4.97
C TYR A 478 -15.78 -2.53 5.22
N ASN A 479 -16.90 -3.09 5.69
CA ASN A 479 -18.09 -2.31 6.00
C ASN A 479 -17.83 -1.25 7.08
N SER A 480 -16.95 -1.54 8.04
CA SER A 480 -16.56 -0.56 9.07
C SER A 480 -15.76 0.60 8.50
N TYR A 481 -14.82 0.33 7.60
CA TYR A 481 -14.03 1.37 6.92
C TYR A 481 -14.88 2.27 6.03
N HIS A 482 -15.90 1.73 5.37
CA HIS A 482 -16.69 2.45 4.37
C HIS A 482 -18.11 2.81 4.81
N LYS A 483 -18.43 2.71 6.08
CA LYS A 483 -19.77 2.96 6.64
C LYS A 483 -20.33 4.34 6.30
N ASN A 484 -19.48 5.36 6.18
CA ASN A 484 -19.89 6.75 5.95
C ASN A 484 -19.48 7.25 4.54
N ALA A 485 -19.08 6.36 3.63
CA ALA A 485 -18.73 6.77 2.27
C ALA A 485 -19.96 7.28 1.52
N ALA A 486 -19.88 8.48 0.99
CA ALA A 486 -20.89 9.02 0.07
C ALA A 486 -20.62 8.45 -1.33
N GLY A 487 -21.31 7.38 -1.68
CA GLY A 487 -21.10 6.67 -2.93
C GLY A 487 -20.11 5.52 -2.85
N GLU A 488 -19.61 5.07 -4.00
CA GLU A 488 -18.65 3.98 -4.08
C GLU A 488 -17.25 4.44 -3.66
N PRO A 489 -16.58 3.80 -2.67
CA PRO A 489 -15.27 4.23 -2.21
C PRO A 489 -14.22 4.11 -3.32
N TYR A 490 -13.22 5.00 -3.31
CA TYR A 490 -12.11 4.97 -4.25
C TYR A 490 -10.79 5.35 -3.57
N TYR A 491 -9.68 4.86 -4.12
CA TYR A 491 -8.32 5.15 -3.62
C TYR A 491 -7.80 6.49 -4.12
N PHE A 492 -8.03 6.80 -5.40
CA PHE A 492 -7.63 8.06 -6.01
C PHE A 492 -8.57 8.45 -7.16
N GLU A 493 -8.49 9.71 -7.53
CA GLU A 493 -9.16 10.30 -8.68
C GLU A 493 -8.17 11.10 -9.53
N LEU A 494 -8.19 10.88 -10.85
CA LEU A 494 -7.44 11.66 -11.83
C LEU A 494 -8.45 12.48 -12.62
N GLU A 495 -8.15 13.76 -12.84
CA GLU A 495 -9.03 14.66 -13.55
C GLU A 495 -8.36 15.21 -14.81
N LEU A 496 -9.02 15.09 -15.95
CA LEU A 496 -8.61 15.68 -17.21
C LEU A 496 -9.68 16.64 -17.71
N LYS A 497 -9.28 17.76 -18.30
CA LYS A 497 -10.18 18.66 -19.00
C LYS A 497 -9.92 18.57 -20.51
N LEU A 498 -10.96 18.26 -21.24
CA LEU A 498 -10.93 18.20 -22.70
C LEU A 498 -11.77 19.35 -23.26
N SER A 499 -11.21 20.11 -24.18
CA SER A 499 -11.88 21.19 -24.88
C SER A 499 -11.84 20.95 -26.39
N LYS A 500 -12.99 21.14 -27.04
CA LYS A 500 -13.11 21.01 -28.49
C LYS A 500 -12.45 22.17 -29.22
#